data_8b472aa00c18cbe4a75899a12c4e5ea9
#
_entry.id   8b472aa00c18cbe4a75899a12c4e5ea9
#
_cell.length_a   1.000
_cell.length_b   1.000
_cell.length_c   1.000
_cell.angle_alpha   90.00
_cell.angle_beta   90.00
_cell.angle_gamma   90.00
#
_symmetry.space_group_name_H-M   'P 1'
#
loop_
_entity.id
_entity.type
_entity.pdbx_description
1 polymer ?
#
loop_
_entity_poly.entity_id
_entity_poly.type
_entity_poly.pdbx_seq_one_letter_code
_entity_poly.pdbx_strand_id
1 'polypeptide(L)'
;MSEGGLKAALGTIREEVKARFDAQKRVLSYREYLELVQENPRRYTRDAGRYLKDCMDFFGSYETERPSGTHKRWKVFDLELGKENSGHQAELKLRDRLAGQEAAQEAFYRILDGFEREGRANRLVLLHGPNGSAKSTFVACLMRGLEAYSETDDGALYRFSWIFPRAQEGGGIGFTTSSDELGQADSFAHLPEDRIIAKLQSSVREHPLLLLPRDVRQQLIANAYESRGVSEAAPDWVWTGQLARKNQQIFQALLTAYRGDLDRVLAHIQVERFYVSRRYRVGAVTIGPQMSVDASERQITADRSIESLPASLSALTLFEPFGELVDASGGIVEFSDLLKRPLEAWKYLLLAIENGEVSLQMSNLPINAVMVASSNELHLSAFRQHPEYN
;
A
#
# COMPACT_ATOMS: atom_id res chain seq x y z
N MET A 1 13.60 -8.31 41.50
CA MET A 1 14.48 -8.82 40.43
C MET A 1 15.84 -8.13 40.61
N SER A 2 16.93 -8.89 40.65
CA SER A 2 18.29 -8.29 40.75
C SER A 2 18.64 -7.58 39.43
N GLU A 3 19.44 -6.55 39.50
CA GLU A 3 19.92 -5.75 38.34
C GLU A 3 20.53 -6.64 37.22
N GLY A 4 21.16 -7.75 37.60
CA GLY A 4 21.70 -8.74 36.68
C GLY A 4 20.62 -9.51 35.90
N GLY A 5 19.48 -9.83 36.54
CA GLY A 5 18.36 -10.52 35.88
C GLY A 5 17.65 -9.64 34.84
N LEU A 6 17.55 -8.34 35.10
CA LEU A 6 16.95 -7.38 34.14
C LEU A 6 17.84 -7.18 32.90
N LYS A 7 19.18 -7.08 33.12
CA LYS A 7 20.14 -6.97 32.00
C LYS A 7 20.13 -8.22 31.10
N ALA A 8 20.06 -9.41 31.67
CA ALA A 8 19.98 -10.65 30.92
C ALA A 8 18.67 -10.75 30.11
N ALA A 9 17.52 -10.42 30.73
CA ALA A 9 16.24 -10.38 30.06
C ALA A 9 16.20 -9.38 28.90
N LEU A 10 16.75 -8.18 29.09
CA LEU A 10 16.87 -7.18 28.01
C LEU A 10 17.81 -7.63 26.89
N GLY A 11 18.87 -8.40 27.20
CA GLY A 11 19.77 -9.00 26.21
C GLY A 11 19.01 -9.98 25.29
N THR A 12 18.28 -10.92 25.90
CA THR A 12 17.47 -11.90 25.15
C THR A 12 16.40 -11.22 24.28
N ILE A 13 15.68 -10.24 24.85
CA ILE A 13 14.66 -9.47 24.09
C ILE A 13 15.31 -8.75 22.90
N ARG A 14 16.49 -8.17 23.07
CA ARG A 14 17.21 -7.49 21.98
C ARG A 14 17.55 -8.45 20.85
N GLU A 15 18.08 -9.62 21.17
CA GLU A 15 18.42 -10.65 20.18
C GLU A 15 17.19 -11.16 19.44
N GLU A 16 16.10 -11.44 20.15
CA GLU A 16 14.83 -11.85 19.54
C GLU A 16 14.24 -10.77 18.62
N VAL A 17 14.27 -9.51 19.05
CA VAL A 17 13.77 -8.38 18.24
C VAL A 17 14.62 -8.23 16.99
N LYS A 18 15.96 -8.33 17.09
CA LYS A 18 16.86 -8.26 15.95
C LYS A 18 16.63 -9.42 14.98
N ALA A 19 16.58 -10.66 15.47
CA ALA A 19 16.33 -11.84 14.65
C ALA A 19 14.98 -11.76 13.92
N ARG A 20 13.93 -11.27 14.61
CA ARG A 20 12.61 -11.05 14.01
C ARG A 20 12.65 -9.95 12.95
N PHE A 21 13.39 -8.87 13.19
CA PHE A 21 13.57 -7.79 12.21
C PHE A 21 14.25 -8.30 10.94
N ASP A 22 15.33 -9.05 11.08
CA ASP A 22 16.09 -9.63 9.95
C ASP A 22 15.23 -10.66 9.20
N ALA A 23 14.53 -11.55 9.91
CA ALA A 23 13.66 -12.56 9.31
C ALA A 23 12.47 -11.96 8.53
N GLN A 24 11.96 -10.80 8.96
CA GLN A 24 10.84 -10.12 8.29
C GLN A 24 11.25 -9.38 7.00
N LYS A 25 12.51 -9.39 6.60
CA LYS A 25 13.02 -8.69 5.40
C LYS A 25 12.50 -7.25 5.32
N ARG A 26 12.65 -6.51 6.42
CA ARG A 26 12.06 -5.16 6.56
C ARG A 26 12.73 -4.12 5.69
N VAL A 27 14.01 -4.29 5.43
CA VAL A 27 14.82 -3.40 4.59
C VAL A 27 15.60 -4.24 3.61
N LEU A 28 15.51 -3.89 2.34
CA LEU A 28 16.12 -4.59 1.23
C LEU A 28 16.80 -3.59 0.28
N SER A 29 17.87 -4.00 -0.35
CA SER A 29 18.34 -3.37 -1.58
C SER A 29 17.36 -3.66 -2.73
N TYR A 30 17.47 -2.91 -3.81
CA TYR A 30 16.64 -3.15 -4.98
C TYR A 30 16.88 -4.54 -5.59
N ARG A 31 18.11 -5.02 -5.58
CA ARG A 31 18.48 -6.36 -6.07
C ARG A 31 17.85 -7.47 -5.24
N GLU A 32 17.97 -7.41 -3.90
CA GLU A 32 17.32 -8.37 -3.00
C GLU A 32 15.79 -8.40 -3.19
N TYR A 33 15.19 -7.25 -3.45
CA TYR A 33 13.76 -7.17 -3.76
C TYR A 33 13.42 -7.86 -5.10
N LEU A 34 14.22 -7.67 -6.14
CA LEU A 34 14.02 -8.38 -7.42
C LEU A 34 14.12 -9.89 -7.28
N GLU A 35 14.99 -10.40 -6.42
CA GLU A 35 15.09 -11.83 -6.11
C GLU A 35 13.77 -12.36 -5.52
N LEU A 36 13.15 -11.63 -4.58
CA LEU A 36 11.84 -11.97 -4.07
C LEU A 36 10.76 -11.99 -5.16
N VAL A 37 10.78 -11.03 -6.06
CA VAL A 37 9.84 -10.97 -7.20
C VAL A 37 10.02 -12.19 -8.11
N GLN A 38 11.24 -12.62 -8.37
CA GLN A 38 11.51 -13.81 -9.17
C GLN A 38 11.11 -15.12 -8.47
N GLU A 39 11.23 -15.16 -7.14
CA GLU A 39 10.78 -16.32 -6.34
C GLU A 39 9.27 -16.48 -6.36
N ASN A 40 8.53 -15.39 -6.21
CA ASN A 40 7.06 -15.42 -6.21
C ASN A 40 6.47 -14.18 -6.90
N PRO A 41 6.49 -14.15 -8.25
CA PRO A 41 6.08 -12.97 -9.00
C PRO A 41 4.60 -12.62 -8.78
N ARG A 42 3.69 -13.59 -8.64
CA ARG A 42 2.28 -13.34 -8.36
C ARG A 42 2.08 -12.58 -7.04
N ARG A 43 2.81 -12.98 -5.99
CA ARG A 43 2.73 -12.33 -4.67
C ARG A 43 3.20 -10.88 -4.71
N TYR A 44 4.31 -10.62 -5.37
CA TYR A 44 4.95 -9.31 -5.35
C TYR A 44 4.51 -8.37 -6.47
N THR A 45 3.53 -8.75 -7.29
CA THR A 45 2.92 -7.87 -8.30
C THR A 45 1.45 -7.55 -8.01
N ARG A 46 0.90 -7.96 -6.86
CA ARG A 46 -0.49 -7.73 -6.50
C ARG A 46 -0.87 -6.26 -6.53
N ASP A 47 -2.05 -5.94 -7.06
CA ASP A 47 -2.76 -4.71 -6.78
C ASP A 47 -3.60 -4.85 -5.50
N ALA A 48 -4.27 -3.76 -5.09
CA ALA A 48 -5.09 -3.77 -3.89
C ALA A 48 -6.27 -4.77 -3.96
N GLY A 49 -6.84 -5.00 -5.15
CA GLY A 49 -7.93 -5.95 -5.35
C GLY A 49 -7.49 -7.38 -5.08
N ARG A 50 -6.38 -7.79 -5.69
CA ARG A 50 -5.75 -9.10 -5.45
C ARG A 50 -5.27 -9.26 -4.03
N TYR A 51 -4.70 -8.21 -3.46
CA TYR A 51 -4.22 -8.24 -2.09
C TYR A 51 -5.34 -8.50 -1.09
N LEU A 52 -6.49 -7.86 -1.27
CA LEU A 52 -7.66 -8.08 -0.41
C LEU A 52 -8.28 -9.47 -0.64
N LYS A 53 -8.31 -9.95 -1.90
CA LYS A 53 -8.75 -11.32 -2.20
C LYS A 53 -7.85 -12.36 -1.53
N ASP A 54 -6.53 -12.23 -1.70
CA ASP A 54 -5.55 -13.12 -1.08
C ASP A 54 -5.65 -13.10 0.45
N CYS A 55 -5.94 -11.95 1.05
CA CYS A 55 -6.22 -11.85 2.48
C CYS A 55 -7.43 -12.70 2.89
N MET A 56 -8.53 -12.65 2.13
CA MET A 56 -9.71 -13.47 2.40
C MET A 56 -9.39 -14.96 2.23
N ASP A 57 -8.67 -15.33 1.18
CA ASP A 57 -8.25 -16.71 0.90
C ASP A 57 -7.29 -17.25 1.96
N PHE A 58 -6.36 -16.43 2.46
CA PHE A 58 -5.42 -16.79 3.53
C PHE A 58 -6.14 -17.20 4.82
N PHE A 59 -7.14 -16.43 5.27
CA PHE A 59 -7.94 -16.80 6.43
C PHE A 59 -8.90 -17.94 6.13
N GLY A 60 -9.30 -18.09 4.87
CA GLY A 60 -10.16 -19.16 4.39
C GLY A 60 -11.64 -18.94 4.70
N SER A 61 -12.42 -19.99 4.46
CA SER A 61 -13.86 -19.98 4.63
C SER A 61 -14.34 -21.32 5.20
N TYR A 62 -15.61 -21.36 5.59
CA TYR A 62 -16.31 -22.57 5.99
C TYR A 62 -17.79 -22.48 5.61
N GLU A 63 -18.46 -23.61 5.58
CA GLU A 63 -19.90 -23.67 5.35
C GLU A 63 -20.66 -23.52 6.66
N THR A 64 -21.76 -22.77 6.62
CA THR A 64 -22.69 -22.59 7.73
C THR A 64 -24.10 -22.91 7.28
N GLU A 65 -24.83 -23.66 8.09
CA GLU A 65 -26.23 -23.94 7.84
C GLU A 65 -27.12 -22.83 8.38
N ARG A 66 -28.05 -22.38 7.57
CA ARG A 66 -29.07 -21.39 7.90
C ARG A 66 -30.45 -21.93 7.50
N PRO A 67 -31.56 -21.40 8.00
CA PRO A 67 -32.89 -21.79 7.53
C PRO A 67 -33.08 -21.61 6.02
N SER A 68 -32.30 -20.72 5.39
CA SER A 68 -32.27 -20.48 3.94
C SER A 68 -31.38 -21.42 3.13
N GLY A 69 -30.70 -22.39 3.81
CA GLY A 69 -29.75 -23.32 3.18
C GLY A 69 -28.33 -23.19 3.68
N THR A 70 -27.42 -23.90 3.03
CA THR A 70 -25.98 -23.83 3.31
C THR A 70 -25.37 -22.60 2.66
N HIS A 71 -24.63 -21.82 3.44
CA HIS A 71 -23.96 -20.62 2.98
C HIS A 71 -22.47 -20.66 3.29
N LYS A 72 -21.65 -20.13 2.37
CA LYS A 72 -20.22 -19.94 2.56
C LYS A 72 -19.97 -18.73 3.44
N ARG A 73 -19.17 -18.89 4.50
CA ARG A 73 -18.79 -17.84 5.42
C ARG A 73 -17.29 -17.66 5.44
N TRP A 74 -16.82 -16.42 5.34
CA TRP A 74 -15.41 -16.10 5.31
C TRP A 74 -14.91 -15.80 6.71
N LYS A 75 -13.80 -16.46 7.11
CA LYS A 75 -13.22 -16.36 8.46
C LYS A 75 -12.69 -14.97 8.79
N VAL A 76 -12.34 -14.15 7.78
CA VAL A 76 -11.93 -12.75 7.97
C VAL A 76 -12.98 -11.93 8.74
N PHE A 77 -14.25 -12.30 8.66
CA PHE A 77 -15.36 -11.66 9.40
C PHE A 77 -15.54 -12.19 10.83
N ASP A 78 -14.79 -13.23 11.20
CA ASP A 78 -14.82 -13.88 12.51
C ASP A 78 -13.48 -13.73 13.27
N LEU A 79 -12.52 -12.98 12.75
CA LEU A 79 -11.21 -12.90 13.35
C LEU A 79 -11.27 -12.40 14.79
N GLU A 80 -10.79 -13.25 15.69
CA GLU A 80 -10.49 -12.91 17.07
C GLU A 80 -9.07 -12.35 17.12
N LEU A 81 -8.92 -11.06 17.01
CA LEU A 81 -7.64 -10.40 17.15
C LEU A 81 -7.29 -10.25 18.64
N GLY A 82 -6.22 -10.90 19.04
CA GLY A 82 -5.66 -10.90 20.39
C GLY A 82 -6.05 -12.16 21.16
N LYS A 83 -5.32 -13.23 20.95
CA LYS A 83 -5.18 -14.27 21.96
C LYS A 83 -4.27 -13.68 23.02
N GLU A 84 -4.83 -13.37 24.19
CA GLU A 84 -4.19 -13.58 25.48
C GLU A 84 -5.03 -12.99 26.61
N ASN A 85 -5.61 -13.89 27.38
CA ASN A 85 -5.86 -13.86 28.82
C ASN A 85 -6.33 -12.55 29.50
N SER A 86 -7.61 -12.14 29.27
CA SER A 86 -8.37 -11.54 30.37
C SER A 86 -9.88 -11.45 30.00
N GLY A 87 -10.76 -11.77 30.94
CA GLY A 87 -12.20 -11.85 30.72
C GLY A 87 -12.86 -10.59 30.14
N HIS A 88 -12.26 -9.42 30.33
CA HIS A 88 -12.72 -8.13 29.78
C HIS A 88 -12.49 -8.00 28.26
N GLN A 89 -11.47 -8.65 27.73
CA GLN A 89 -11.18 -8.65 26.30
C GLN A 89 -12.11 -9.59 25.50
N ALA A 90 -12.67 -10.60 26.14
CA ALA A 90 -13.59 -11.52 25.48
C ALA A 90 -14.91 -10.84 25.07
N GLU A 91 -15.44 -9.92 25.88
CA GLU A 91 -16.65 -9.15 25.55
C GLU A 91 -16.38 -8.11 24.43
N LEU A 92 -15.21 -7.49 24.41
CA LEU A 92 -14.79 -6.59 23.34
C LEU A 92 -14.59 -7.36 22.00
N LYS A 93 -14.14 -8.62 22.05
CA LYS A 93 -13.97 -9.48 20.89
C LYS A 93 -15.29 -9.85 20.21
N LEU A 94 -16.33 -10.13 20.99
CA LEU A 94 -17.68 -10.43 20.46
C LEU A 94 -18.35 -9.25 19.76
N ARG A 95 -18.06 -8.02 20.16
CA ARG A 95 -18.60 -6.80 19.53
C ARG A 95 -18.05 -6.51 18.14
N ASP A 96 -16.91 -7.08 17.80
CA ASP A 96 -16.22 -6.79 16.56
C ASP A 96 -16.47 -7.81 15.44
N ARG A 97 -17.23 -8.87 15.71
CA ARG A 97 -17.59 -9.88 14.72
C ARG A 97 -18.76 -9.43 13.86
N LEU A 98 -18.74 -9.79 12.60
CA LEU A 98 -19.89 -9.62 11.74
C LEU A 98 -20.85 -10.80 11.96
N ALA A 99 -22.03 -10.54 12.49
CA ALA A 99 -23.05 -11.56 12.61
C ALA A 99 -23.85 -11.68 11.30
N GLY A 100 -23.92 -12.89 10.72
CA GLY A 100 -24.67 -13.11 9.48
C GLY A 100 -24.01 -12.47 8.25
N GLN A 101 -24.85 -11.99 7.32
CA GLN A 101 -24.44 -11.30 6.08
C GLN A 101 -23.62 -12.17 5.11
N GLU A 102 -23.81 -13.49 5.13
CA GLU A 102 -23.06 -14.44 4.30
C GLU A 102 -23.24 -14.16 2.80
N ALA A 103 -24.44 -13.79 2.38
CA ALA A 103 -24.73 -13.40 1.00
C ALA A 103 -23.93 -12.16 0.56
N ALA A 104 -23.80 -11.17 1.44
CA ALA A 104 -22.99 -9.98 1.17
C ALA A 104 -21.50 -10.31 1.14
N GLN A 105 -21.02 -11.21 2.01
CA GLN A 105 -19.64 -11.69 2.01
C GLN A 105 -19.30 -12.39 0.69
N GLU A 106 -20.18 -13.26 0.22
CA GLU A 106 -19.98 -13.97 -1.04
C GLU A 106 -20.05 -13.03 -2.25
N ALA A 107 -21.00 -12.11 -2.26
CA ALA A 107 -21.09 -11.08 -3.32
C ALA A 107 -19.83 -10.21 -3.37
N PHE A 108 -19.31 -9.81 -2.23
CA PHE A 108 -18.08 -9.04 -2.14
C PHE A 108 -16.87 -9.84 -2.67
N TYR A 109 -16.73 -11.09 -2.29
CA TYR A 109 -15.66 -11.95 -2.80
C TYR A 109 -15.72 -12.12 -4.33
N ARG A 110 -16.91 -12.27 -4.91
CA ARG A 110 -17.08 -12.34 -6.37
C ARG A 110 -16.66 -11.04 -7.06
N ILE A 111 -16.84 -9.89 -6.41
CA ILE A 111 -16.34 -8.61 -6.94
C ILE A 111 -14.82 -8.60 -6.97
N LEU A 112 -14.16 -9.08 -5.89
CA LEU A 112 -12.70 -9.19 -5.84
C LEU A 112 -12.16 -10.17 -6.88
N ASP A 113 -12.84 -11.28 -7.12
CA ASP A 113 -12.53 -12.23 -8.19
C ASP A 113 -12.65 -11.58 -9.58
N GLY A 114 -13.62 -10.68 -9.74
CA GLY A 114 -13.75 -9.82 -10.94
C GLY A 114 -12.54 -8.88 -11.08
N PHE A 115 -12.11 -8.22 -10.02
CA PHE A 115 -10.93 -7.33 -10.04
C PHE A 115 -9.65 -8.09 -10.43
N GLU A 116 -9.47 -9.29 -9.90
CA GLU A 116 -8.33 -10.13 -10.27
C GLU A 116 -8.31 -10.47 -11.75
N ARG A 117 -9.46 -10.83 -12.34
CA ARG A 117 -9.58 -11.12 -13.77
C ARG A 117 -9.42 -9.90 -14.67
N GLU A 118 -9.88 -8.74 -14.20
CA GLU A 118 -9.78 -7.47 -14.94
C GLU A 118 -8.44 -6.76 -14.71
N GLY A 119 -7.61 -7.25 -13.78
CA GLY A 119 -6.28 -6.71 -13.49
C GLY A 119 -6.25 -5.40 -12.70
N ARG A 120 -7.42 -4.91 -12.25
CA ARG A 120 -7.55 -3.68 -11.46
C ARG A 120 -8.86 -3.59 -10.68
N ALA A 121 -8.86 -2.84 -9.58
CA ALA A 121 -10.07 -2.48 -8.84
C ALA A 121 -10.80 -1.31 -9.53
N ASN A 122 -11.67 -1.61 -10.46
CA ASN A 122 -12.32 -0.64 -11.36
C ASN A 122 -13.78 -0.34 -11.00
N ARG A 123 -14.20 -0.61 -9.76
CA ARG A 123 -15.57 -0.38 -9.29
C ARG A 123 -15.58 0.13 -7.86
N LEU A 124 -16.54 1.02 -7.57
CA LEU A 124 -16.92 1.38 -6.22
C LEU A 124 -17.94 0.37 -5.70
N VAL A 125 -17.62 -0.32 -4.62
CA VAL A 125 -18.52 -1.27 -3.97
C VAL A 125 -19.46 -0.52 -3.03
N LEU A 126 -20.76 -0.43 -3.34
CA LEU A 126 -21.73 0.25 -2.50
C LEU A 126 -22.45 -0.72 -1.57
N LEU A 127 -22.19 -0.59 -0.27
CA LEU A 127 -22.94 -1.27 0.79
C LEU A 127 -24.15 -0.43 1.18
N HIS A 128 -25.34 -0.85 0.80
CA HIS A 128 -26.57 -0.14 1.15
C HIS A 128 -27.47 -0.95 2.09
N GLY A 129 -28.31 -0.27 2.84
CA GLY A 129 -29.24 -0.89 3.78
C GLY A 129 -29.55 0.01 4.97
N PRO A 130 -30.51 -0.38 5.84
CA PRO A 130 -30.93 0.41 6.98
C PRO A 130 -29.79 0.66 7.98
N ASN A 131 -29.99 1.64 8.86
CA ASN A 131 -29.08 1.85 9.98
C ASN A 131 -29.05 0.59 10.87
N GLY A 132 -27.87 0.23 11.36
CA GLY A 132 -27.70 -0.99 12.16
C GLY A 132 -27.55 -2.28 11.34
N SER A 133 -27.53 -2.25 10.00
CA SER A 133 -27.31 -3.43 9.14
C SER A 133 -25.85 -3.88 9.03
N ALA A 134 -25.01 -3.44 9.94
CA ALA A 134 -23.60 -3.83 10.07
C ALA A 134 -22.66 -3.47 8.90
N LYS A 135 -23.02 -2.45 8.08
CA LYS A 135 -22.17 -2.01 6.94
C LYS A 135 -20.76 -1.60 7.39
N SER A 136 -20.64 -0.74 8.40
CA SER A 136 -19.34 -0.31 8.93
C SER A 136 -18.59 -1.45 9.62
N THR A 137 -19.29 -2.39 10.25
CA THR A 137 -18.68 -3.59 10.83
C THR A 137 -18.10 -4.48 9.74
N PHE A 138 -18.80 -4.62 8.60
CA PHE A 138 -18.31 -5.37 7.44
C PHE A 138 -16.94 -4.85 6.97
N VAL A 139 -16.84 -3.55 6.72
CA VAL A 139 -15.58 -2.93 6.28
C VAL A 139 -14.51 -2.98 7.38
N ALA A 140 -14.89 -2.77 8.64
CA ALA A 140 -13.98 -2.86 9.77
C ALA A 140 -13.36 -4.26 9.93
N CYS A 141 -14.10 -5.33 9.63
CA CYS A 141 -13.58 -6.70 9.60
C CYS A 141 -12.52 -6.88 8.50
N LEU A 142 -12.80 -6.40 7.28
CA LEU A 142 -11.84 -6.45 6.17
C LEU A 142 -10.56 -5.69 6.50
N MET A 143 -10.68 -4.47 7.05
CA MET A 143 -9.53 -3.67 7.45
C MET A 143 -8.67 -4.37 8.51
N ARG A 144 -9.29 -5.00 9.52
CA ARG A 144 -8.57 -5.79 10.52
C ARG A 144 -7.91 -7.03 9.91
N GLY A 145 -8.60 -7.68 8.98
CA GLY A 145 -8.01 -8.78 8.22
C GLY A 145 -6.75 -8.35 7.50
N LEU A 146 -6.78 -7.20 6.82
CA LEU A 146 -5.61 -6.64 6.15
C LEU A 146 -4.48 -6.29 7.11
N GLU A 147 -4.79 -5.70 8.29
CA GLU A 147 -3.78 -5.45 9.34
C GLU A 147 -3.07 -6.76 9.72
N ALA A 148 -3.82 -7.79 10.11
CA ALA A 148 -3.27 -9.08 10.52
C ALA A 148 -2.54 -9.80 9.36
N TYR A 149 -3.08 -9.74 8.15
CA TYR A 149 -2.47 -10.36 6.97
C TYR A 149 -1.13 -9.71 6.62
N SER A 150 -1.03 -8.37 6.68
CA SER A 150 0.19 -7.64 6.36
C SER A 150 1.38 -7.96 7.29
N GLU A 151 1.11 -8.50 8.49
CA GLU A 151 2.13 -8.95 9.43
C GLU A 151 2.72 -10.32 9.05
N THR A 152 2.01 -11.10 8.24
CA THR A 152 2.47 -12.42 7.76
C THR A 152 3.44 -12.27 6.59
N ASP A 153 4.21 -13.33 6.29
CA ASP A 153 5.09 -13.32 5.13
C ASP A 153 4.29 -13.35 3.82
N ASP A 154 3.13 -14.02 3.80
CA ASP A 154 2.25 -14.03 2.65
C ASP A 154 1.65 -12.65 2.36
N GLY A 155 1.39 -11.87 3.39
CA GLY A 155 0.87 -10.51 3.30
C GLY A 155 1.93 -9.41 3.17
N ALA A 156 3.19 -9.75 2.95
CA ALA A 156 4.25 -8.74 2.87
C ALA A 156 4.01 -7.72 1.74
N LEU A 157 4.06 -6.44 2.10
CA LEU A 157 3.94 -5.29 1.20
C LEU A 157 5.20 -4.45 1.26
N TYR A 158 5.63 -3.94 0.10
CA TYR A 158 6.84 -3.17 -0.03
C TYR A 158 6.61 -1.83 -0.73
N ARG A 159 7.36 -0.82 -0.29
CA ARG A 159 7.50 0.50 -0.91
C ARG A 159 8.97 0.82 -1.05
N PHE A 160 9.33 1.91 -1.72
CA PHE A 160 10.71 2.33 -1.80
C PHE A 160 10.94 3.74 -1.27
N SER A 161 12.18 4.01 -0.92
CA SER A 161 12.73 5.31 -0.55
C SER A 161 14.02 5.56 -1.31
N TRP A 162 14.28 6.82 -1.64
CA TRP A 162 15.57 7.26 -2.16
C TRP A 162 16.51 7.54 -1.01
N ILE A 163 17.72 6.96 -1.03
CA ILE A 163 18.77 7.14 -0.03
C ILE A 163 19.91 7.93 -0.64
N PHE A 164 20.29 9.03 0.01
CA PHE A 164 21.41 9.85 -0.38
C PHE A 164 22.50 9.75 0.68
N PRO A 165 23.66 9.13 0.34
CA PRO A 165 24.76 8.99 1.28
C PRO A 165 25.44 10.33 1.54
N ARG A 166 25.98 10.49 2.74
CA ARG A 166 26.83 11.62 3.13
C ARG A 166 28.17 11.48 2.43
N ALA A 167 28.63 12.52 1.71
CA ALA A 167 29.98 12.57 1.21
C ALA A 167 30.99 12.49 2.38
N GLN A 168 32.00 11.63 2.28
CA GLN A 168 33.06 11.62 3.28
C GLN A 168 33.85 12.93 3.15
N GLU A 169 34.13 13.59 4.28
CA GLU A 169 35.01 14.75 4.33
C GLU A 169 36.42 14.33 3.95
N GLY A 170 36.82 14.56 2.72
CA GLY A 170 38.14 14.19 2.19
C GLY A 170 38.36 14.46 0.71
N GLY A 171 37.33 14.86 -0.04
CA GLY A 171 37.46 15.16 -1.47
C GLY A 171 36.41 16.17 -1.87
N GLY A 172 36.85 17.22 -2.57
CA GLY A 172 36.19 18.45 -2.92
C GLY A 172 34.72 18.39 -3.34
N ILE A 173 34.06 19.51 -3.18
CA ILE A 173 32.67 19.80 -3.55
C ILE A 173 32.46 19.48 -5.05
N GLY A 174 31.98 18.30 -5.33
CA GLY A 174 31.66 17.81 -6.67
C GLY A 174 31.49 16.31 -6.66
N PHE A 175 30.72 15.76 -7.60
CA PHE A 175 30.54 14.32 -7.86
C PHE A 175 31.85 13.56 -8.17
N THR A 176 32.99 14.13 -7.86
CA THR A 176 34.34 13.60 -7.98
C THR A 176 34.91 13.24 -6.61
N THR A 177 34.17 12.54 -5.78
CA THR A 177 34.78 11.79 -4.68
C THR A 177 35.04 10.41 -5.23
N SER A 178 36.34 10.15 -5.47
CA SER A 178 36.90 8.87 -5.85
C SER A 178 35.86 7.87 -6.37
N SER A 179 35.68 7.90 -7.68
CA SER A 179 34.84 6.96 -8.44
C SER A 179 35.08 5.48 -8.08
N ASP A 180 36.06 5.19 -7.26
CA ASP A 180 36.50 3.84 -6.96
C ASP A 180 35.96 3.28 -5.63
N GLU A 181 35.60 4.10 -4.65
CA GLU A 181 34.98 3.58 -3.39
C GLU A 181 33.44 3.63 -3.38
N LEU A 182 32.84 4.63 -4.00
CA LEU A 182 31.39 4.64 -4.25
C LEU A 182 30.98 3.76 -5.44
N GLY A 183 31.92 3.46 -6.34
CA GLY A 183 31.74 2.56 -7.47
C GLY A 183 31.73 1.07 -7.10
N GLN A 184 32.05 0.71 -5.86
CA GLN A 184 32.03 -0.66 -5.36
C GLN A 184 30.86 -0.97 -4.41
N ALA A 185 30.09 0.02 -3.97
CA ALA A 185 28.91 -0.25 -3.18
C ALA A 185 27.73 -0.59 -4.10
N ASP A 186 27.38 -1.86 -4.19
CA ASP A 186 26.23 -2.36 -4.97
C ASP A 186 24.89 -1.72 -4.54
N SER A 187 24.82 -1.11 -3.34
CA SER A 187 23.61 -0.46 -2.82
C SER A 187 23.87 0.40 -1.59
N PHE A 188 23.11 1.50 -1.44
CA PHE A 188 23.06 2.32 -0.23
C PHE A 188 21.94 1.92 0.73
N ALA A 189 21.17 0.88 0.44
CA ALA A 189 19.99 0.48 1.19
C ALA A 189 20.26 0.14 2.66
N HIS A 190 21.44 -0.41 2.95
CA HIS A 190 21.81 -0.87 4.29
C HIS A 190 22.78 0.08 5.01
N LEU A 191 22.93 1.32 4.50
CA LEU A 191 23.75 2.31 5.17
C LEU A 191 23.16 2.66 6.55
N PRO A 192 24.01 2.82 7.58
CA PRO A 192 23.56 3.32 8.87
C PRO A 192 23.11 4.79 8.77
N GLU A 193 22.17 5.19 9.63
CA GLU A 193 21.52 6.52 9.56
C GLU A 193 22.48 7.70 9.61
N ASP A 194 23.59 7.58 10.34
CA ASP A 194 24.64 8.61 10.46
C ASP A 194 25.37 8.86 9.12
N ARG A 195 25.33 7.89 8.21
CA ARG A 195 25.89 8.01 6.84
C ARG A 195 24.87 8.43 5.78
N ILE A 196 23.62 8.62 6.16
CA ILE A 196 22.56 9.10 5.26
C ILE A 196 22.39 10.61 5.47
N ILE A 197 22.46 11.38 4.39
CA ILE A 197 22.21 12.83 4.42
C ILE A 197 20.73 13.14 4.19
N ALA A 198 20.08 12.37 3.31
CA ALA A 198 18.66 12.52 3.02
C ALA A 198 18.01 11.18 2.65
N LYS A 199 16.76 11.01 3.10
CA LYS A 199 15.89 9.90 2.75
C LYS A 199 14.57 10.44 2.26
N LEU A 200 14.24 10.21 0.99
CA LEU A 200 13.00 10.64 0.37
C LEU A 200 12.09 9.45 0.11
N GLN A 201 11.01 9.35 0.87
CA GLN A 201 10.07 8.26 0.78
C GLN A 201 9.02 8.50 -0.33
N SER A 202 8.59 7.44 -1.00
CA SER A 202 7.42 7.49 -1.88
C SER A 202 6.15 7.64 -1.03
N SER A 203 5.47 8.79 -1.16
CA SER A 203 4.26 9.12 -0.41
C SER A 203 3.08 8.22 -0.78
N VAL A 204 2.94 7.90 -2.07
CA VAL A 204 1.88 7.03 -2.59
C VAL A 204 2.20 5.53 -2.50
N ARG A 205 3.28 5.18 -1.80
CA ARG A 205 3.73 3.78 -1.66
C ARG A 205 3.79 3.03 -3.00
N GLU A 206 4.36 3.71 -4.00
CA GLU A 206 4.54 3.15 -5.33
C GLU A 206 5.29 1.82 -5.28
N HIS A 207 4.90 0.96 -6.16
CA HIS A 207 5.52 -0.35 -6.29
C HIS A 207 6.97 -0.22 -6.78
N PRO A 208 7.96 -0.86 -6.12
CA PRO A 208 9.38 -0.70 -6.50
C PRO A 208 9.68 -1.06 -7.95
N LEU A 209 8.93 -1.98 -8.56
CA LEU A 209 9.09 -2.35 -9.98
C LEU A 209 8.81 -1.21 -10.97
N LEU A 210 8.13 -0.13 -10.54
CA LEU A 210 7.92 1.06 -11.37
C LEU A 210 9.22 1.83 -11.67
N LEU A 211 10.29 1.56 -10.93
CA LEU A 211 11.64 2.09 -11.18
C LEU A 211 12.29 1.49 -12.43
N LEU A 212 11.82 0.31 -12.88
CA LEU A 212 12.30 -0.26 -14.14
C LEU A 212 11.63 0.41 -15.34
N PRO A 213 12.37 0.63 -16.44
CA PRO A 213 11.77 0.99 -17.72
C PRO A 213 10.64 0.03 -18.07
N ARG A 214 9.60 0.57 -18.73
CA ARG A 214 8.36 -0.18 -18.95
C ARG A 214 8.56 -1.50 -19.69
N ASP A 215 9.31 -1.49 -20.76
CA ASP A 215 9.62 -2.66 -21.58
C ASP A 215 10.42 -3.71 -20.79
N VAL A 216 11.42 -3.28 -20.03
CA VAL A 216 12.23 -4.16 -19.16
C VAL A 216 11.35 -4.80 -18.09
N ARG A 217 10.50 -4.02 -17.42
CA ARG A 217 9.57 -4.50 -16.40
C ARG A 217 8.59 -5.54 -16.96
N GLN A 218 8.02 -5.26 -18.12
CA GLN A 218 7.08 -6.17 -18.79
C GLN A 218 7.74 -7.51 -19.11
N GLN A 219 8.93 -7.48 -19.70
CA GLN A 219 9.69 -8.69 -20.04
C GLN A 219 10.09 -9.48 -18.78
N LEU A 220 10.59 -8.79 -17.75
CA LEU A 220 10.97 -9.42 -16.49
C LEU A 220 9.80 -10.15 -15.85
N ILE A 221 8.63 -9.51 -15.76
CA ILE A 221 7.44 -10.12 -15.15
C ILE A 221 6.87 -11.23 -16.02
N ALA A 222 6.82 -11.08 -17.34
CA ALA A 222 6.38 -12.15 -18.23
C ALA A 222 7.23 -13.41 -18.07
N ASN A 223 8.57 -13.25 -18.09
CA ASN A 223 9.50 -14.37 -17.89
C ASN A 223 9.36 -15.01 -16.50
N ALA A 224 9.18 -14.18 -15.45
CA ALA A 224 9.00 -14.69 -14.09
C ALA A 224 7.69 -15.46 -13.94
N TYR A 225 6.59 -14.98 -14.51
CA TYR A 225 5.28 -15.68 -14.52
C TYR A 225 5.37 -17.01 -15.25
N GLU A 226 5.95 -17.02 -16.44
CA GLU A 226 6.15 -18.25 -17.24
C GLU A 226 7.00 -19.27 -16.49
N SER A 227 8.15 -18.84 -15.94
CA SER A 227 9.09 -19.74 -15.24
C SER A 227 8.51 -20.36 -13.97
N ARG A 228 7.53 -19.71 -13.33
CA ARG A 228 6.85 -20.18 -12.13
C ARG A 228 5.49 -20.82 -12.43
N GLY A 229 5.08 -20.90 -13.68
CA GLY A 229 3.81 -21.50 -14.09
C GLY A 229 2.58 -20.74 -13.55
N VAL A 230 2.69 -19.41 -13.38
CA VAL A 230 1.58 -18.55 -12.96
C VAL A 230 0.61 -18.41 -14.11
N SER A 231 -0.62 -18.89 -13.92
CA SER A 231 -1.67 -18.88 -14.97
C SER A 231 -2.47 -17.59 -15.05
N GLU A 232 -2.50 -16.83 -13.95
CA GLU A 232 -3.21 -15.56 -13.87
C GLU A 232 -2.47 -14.47 -14.66
N ALA A 233 -3.22 -13.56 -15.29
CA ALA A 233 -2.62 -12.41 -15.94
C ALA A 233 -1.98 -11.46 -14.91
N ALA A 234 -0.87 -10.82 -15.23
CA ALA A 234 -0.32 -9.78 -14.38
C ALA A 234 -1.27 -8.56 -14.32
N PRO A 235 -1.32 -7.82 -13.19
CA PRO A 235 -2.16 -6.63 -13.07
C PRO A 235 -1.82 -5.54 -14.09
N ASP A 236 -2.80 -4.71 -14.42
CA ASP A 236 -2.68 -3.63 -15.42
C ASP A 236 -1.51 -2.69 -15.15
N TRP A 237 -1.21 -2.38 -13.88
CA TRP A 237 -0.14 -1.47 -13.53
C TRP A 237 1.26 -1.98 -13.98
N VAL A 238 1.43 -3.29 -14.14
CA VAL A 238 2.69 -3.85 -14.69
C VAL A 238 2.90 -3.37 -16.11
N TRP A 239 1.81 -3.24 -16.88
CA TRP A 239 1.83 -2.86 -18.28
C TRP A 239 1.76 -1.33 -18.49
N THR A 240 0.99 -0.63 -17.67
CA THR A 240 0.65 0.78 -17.87
C THR A 240 1.22 1.71 -16.81
N GLY A 241 1.55 1.20 -15.61
CA GLY A 241 1.96 1.99 -14.46
C GLY A 241 3.20 2.84 -14.71
N GLN A 242 3.22 4.01 -14.12
CA GLN A 242 4.32 4.98 -14.17
C GLN A 242 4.62 5.49 -12.76
N LEU A 243 5.83 6.00 -12.57
CA LEU A 243 6.21 6.69 -11.34
C LEU A 243 5.39 7.99 -11.17
N ALA A 244 5.00 8.30 -9.95
CA ALA A 244 4.48 9.61 -9.60
C ALA A 244 5.51 10.70 -9.92
N ARG A 245 5.03 11.91 -10.20
CA ARG A 245 5.83 13.03 -10.69
C ARG A 245 7.12 13.25 -9.88
N LYS A 246 7.04 13.27 -8.55
CA LYS A 246 8.21 13.41 -7.67
C LYS A 246 9.29 12.37 -7.98
N ASN A 247 8.92 11.11 -7.96
CA ASN A 247 9.85 9.99 -8.15
C ASN A 247 10.37 9.93 -9.59
N GLN A 248 9.54 10.28 -10.57
CA GLN A 248 9.96 10.43 -11.97
C GLN A 248 11.02 11.51 -12.13
N GLN A 249 10.85 12.67 -11.49
CA GLN A 249 11.82 13.77 -11.54
C GLN A 249 13.15 13.38 -10.91
N ILE A 250 13.12 12.74 -9.74
CA ILE A 250 14.33 12.25 -9.06
C ILE A 250 15.04 11.21 -9.93
N PHE A 251 14.30 10.25 -10.46
CA PHE A 251 14.84 9.19 -11.33
C PHE A 251 15.57 9.79 -12.55
N GLN A 252 14.91 10.71 -13.26
CA GLN A 252 15.49 11.33 -14.45
C GLN A 252 16.73 12.19 -14.13
N ALA A 253 16.70 12.92 -13.00
CA ALA A 253 17.85 13.71 -12.57
C ALA A 253 19.07 12.83 -12.25
N LEU A 254 18.87 11.72 -11.54
CA LEU A 254 19.93 10.76 -11.25
C LEU A 254 20.41 10.04 -12.50
N LEU A 255 19.50 9.62 -13.38
CA LEU A 255 19.87 8.94 -14.64
C LEU A 255 20.71 9.87 -15.52
N THR A 256 20.38 11.14 -15.58
CA THR A 256 21.17 12.16 -16.27
C THR A 256 22.54 12.35 -15.63
N ALA A 257 22.59 12.49 -14.29
CA ALA A 257 23.82 12.65 -13.54
C ALA A 257 24.78 11.45 -13.72
N TYR A 258 24.23 10.24 -13.78
CA TYR A 258 24.98 9.00 -13.99
C TYR A 258 25.12 8.59 -15.46
N ARG A 259 24.76 9.49 -16.40
CA ARG A 259 24.93 9.27 -17.85
C ARG A 259 24.26 7.99 -18.37
N GLY A 260 23.09 7.66 -17.83
CA GLY A 260 22.32 6.47 -18.22
C GLY A 260 22.65 5.19 -17.48
N ASP A 261 23.55 5.23 -16.51
CA ASP A 261 23.89 4.07 -15.67
C ASP A 261 22.74 3.79 -14.67
N LEU A 262 21.90 2.83 -15.02
CA LEU A 262 20.73 2.45 -14.24
C LEU A 262 21.12 1.79 -12.90
N ASP A 263 22.20 1.00 -12.87
CA ASP A 263 22.61 0.31 -11.65
C ASP A 263 23.00 1.31 -10.57
N ARG A 264 23.67 2.40 -10.95
CA ARG A 264 23.97 3.50 -10.02
C ARG A 264 22.73 4.24 -9.54
N VAL A 265 21.72 4.39 -10.37
CA VAL A 265 20.41 4.97 -9.94
C VAL A 265 19.74 4.04 -8.93
N LEU A 266 19.69 2.75 -9.23
CA LEU A 266 19.05 1.75 -8.38
C LEU A 266 19.80 1.51 -7.05
N ALA A 267 21.10 1.79 -7.00
CA ALA A 267 21.88 1.77 -5.75
C ALA A 267 21.33 2.73 -4.70
N HIS A 268 20.67 3.83 -5.11
CA HIS A 268 19.98 4.77 -4.21
C HIS A 268 18.66 4.26 -3.66
N ILE A 269 18.18 3.10 -4.08
CA ILE A 269 16.87 2.60 -3.68
C ILE A 269 17.01 1.71 -2.46
N GLN A 270 16.25 2.07 -1.42
CA GLN A 270 15.96 1.22 -0.27
C GLN A 270 14.51 0.75 -0.39
N VAL A 271 14.29 -0.55 -0.43
CA VAL A 271 12.95 -1.14 -0.42
C VAL A 271 12.59 -1.51 1.02
N GLU A 272 11.44 -1.03 1.48
CA GLU A 272 11.01 -1.18 2.86
C GLU A 272 9.67 -1.91 2.92
N ARG A 273 9.59 -2.90 3.80
CA ARG A 273 8.32 -3.53 4.16
C ARG A 273 7.48 -2.53 4.96
N PHE A 274 6.19 -2.43 4.61
CA PHE A 274 5.23 -1.66 5.39
C PHE A 274 4.04 -2.54 5.80
N TYR A 275 3.34 -2.10 6.84
CA TYR A 275 2.21 -2.82 7.41
C TYR A 275 0.94 -1.99 7.28
N VAL A 276 -0.16 -2.65 6.97
CA VAL A 276 -1.47 -2.00 6.98
C VAL A 276 -1.84 -1.62 8.41
N SER A 277 -2.34 -0.41 8.61
CA SER A 277 -2.76 0.07 9.92
C SER A 277 -3.90 1.08 9.82
N ARG A 278 -5.03 0.75 10.40
CA ARG A 278 -6.17 1.66 10.57
C ARG A 278 -5.80 2.85 11.46
N ARG A 279 -5.06 2.57 12.54
CA ARG A 279 -4.66 3.59 13.51
C ARG A 279 -3.78 4.66 12.89
N TYR A 280 -2.86 4.26 12.04
CA TYR A 280 -1.91 5.16 11.38
C TYR A 280 -2.33 5.54 9.96
N ARG A 281 -3.53 5.13 9.53
CA ARG A 281 -4.08 5.39 8.19
C ARG A 281 -3.15 4.94 7.07
N VAL A 282 -2.64 3.73 7.18
CA VAL A 282 -1.77 3.11 6.17
C VAL A 282 -2.51 1.95 5.52
N GLY A 283 -2.91 2.09 4.26
CA GLY A 283 -3.59 1.04 3.50
C GLY A 283 -5.00 0.68 3.99
N ALA A 284 -5.51 1.33 5.03
CA ALA A 284 -6.86 1.13 5.57
C ALA A 284 -7.41 2.45 6.12
N VAL A 285 -8.32 3.09 5.39
CA VAL A 285 -8.79 4.45 5.68
C VAL A 285 -10.31 4.53 5.59
N THR A 286 -10.93 5.16 6.58
CA THR A 286 -12.35 5.53 6.54
C THR A 286 -12.47 7.05 6.39
N ILE A 287 -13.19 7.48 5.37
CA ILE A 287 -13.48 8.88 5.07
C ILE A 287 -14.92 9.17 5.50
N GLY A 288 -15.09 10.11 6.43
CA GLY A 288 -16.39 10.57 6.88
C GLY A 288 -17.12 11.43 5.85
N PRO A 289 -18.42 11.78 6.08
CA PRO A 289 -19.20 12.60 5.17
C PRO A 289 -18.83 14.10 5.29
N GLN A 290 -17.56 14.43 5.09
CA GLN A 290 -17.02 15.79 5.10
C GLN A 290 -16.96 16.36 3.68
N MET A 291 -16.89 17.70 3.58
CA MET A 291 -16.82 18.40 2.29
C MET A 291 -15.38 18.66 1.81
N SER A 292 -14.38 18.07 2.46
CA SER A 292 -12.97 18.25 2.09
C SER A 292 -12.59 17.40 0.88
N VAL A 293 -11.57 17.84 0.18
CA VAL A 293 -10.96 17.10 -0.92
C VAL A 293 -10.21 15.89 -0.35
N ASP A 294 -10.51 14.69 -0.87
CA ASP A 294 -9.96 13.44 -0.38
C ASP A 294 -8.49 13.21 -0.83
N ALA A 295 -7.98 14.04 -1.74
CA ALA A 295 -6.57 14.08 -2.15
C ALA A 295 -6.18 15.49 -2.62
N SER A 296 -4.94 15.90 -2.37
CA SER A 296 -4.36 17.17 -2.77
C SER A 296 -2.85 17.04 -2.97
N GLU A 297 -2.20 18.11 -3.40
CA GLU A 297 -0.75 18.18 -3.56
C GLU A 297 -0.16 19.32 -2.75
N ARG A 298 1.04 19.10 -2.22
CA ARG A 298 1.84 20.12 -1.57
C ARG A 298 3.23 20.16 -2.19
N GLN A 299 3.79 21.36 -2.25
CA GLN A 299 5.18 21.54 -2.60
C GLN A 299 6.05 21.16 -1.40
N ILE A 300 7.05 20.33 -1.63
CA ILE A 300 8.06 20.00 -0.62
C ILE A 300 9.14 21.08 -0.70
N THR A 301 8.96 22.19 0.02
CA THR A 301 9.84 23.36 -0.12
C THR A 301 10.81 23.56 1.03
N ALA A 302 10.55 22.97 2.18
CA ALA A 302 11.17 23.41 3.43
C ALA A 302 11.61 22.29 4.36
N ASP A 303 11.69 21.07 3.90
CA ASP A 303 12.32 20.02 4.68
C ASP A 303 13.84 20.21 4.61
N ARG A 304 14.51 20.33 5.78
CA ARG A 304 15.98 20.46 5.87
C ARG A 304 16.73 19.35 5.14
N SER A 305 16.07 18.19 4.95
CA SER A 305 16.58 17.09 4.15
C SER A 305 16.72 17.46 2.66
N ILE A 306 15.92 18.40 2.14
CA ILE A 306 16.00 18.87 0.75
C ILE A 306 17.16 19.83 0.53
N GLU A 307 17.50 20.65 1.51
CA GLU A 307 18.69 21.54 1.45
C GLU A 307 20.00 20.74 1.36
N SER A 308 19.96 19.51 1.81
CA SER A 308 21.09 18.57 1.81
C SER A 308 21.18 17.72 0.54
N LEU A 309 20.22 17.84 -0.39
CA LEU A 309 20.22 17.05 -1.62
C LEU A 309 21.39 17.43 -2.55
N PRO A 310 21.86 16.49 -3.38
CA PRO A 310 22.81 16.80 -4.45
C PRO A 310 22.33 17.96 -5.31
N ALA A 311 23.25 18.78 -5.82
CA ALA A 311 22.93 19.97 -6.60
C ALA A 311 21.98 19.71 -7.79
N SER A 312 22.05 18.52 -8.38
CA SER A 312 21.13 18.07 -9.44
C SER A 312 19.67 17.94 -9.00
N LEU A 313 19.42 17.75 -7.70
CA LEU A 313 18.09 17.59 -7.12
C LEU A 313 17.61 18.84 -6.38
N SER A 314 18.52 19.64 -5.82
CA SER A 314 18.19 20.87 -5.09
C SER A 314 17.50 21.92 -5.96
N ALA A 315 17.71 21.88 -7.28
CA ALA A 315 17.06 22.77 -8.24
C ALA A 315 15.64 22.30 -8.65
N LEU A 316 15.20 21.12 -8.24
CA LEU A 316 13.90 20.56 -8.61
C LEU A 316 12.80 21.12 -7.70
N THR A 317 11.68 21.52 -8.32
CA THR A 317 10.44 21.79 -7.58
C THR A 317 9.66 20.50 -7.44
N LEU A 318 9.74 19.91 -6.26
CA LEU A 318 9.08 18.64 -5.97
C LEU A 318 7.70 18.87 -5.36
N PHE A 319 6.69 18.24 -5.93
CA PHE A 319 5.32 18.17 -5.40
C PHE A 319 5.00 16.78 -4.92
N GLU A 320 4.29 16.68 -3.81
CA GLU A 320 3.91 15.43 -3.19
C GLU A 320 2.40 15.36 -2.97
N PRO A 321 1.72 14.32 -3.47
CA PRO A 321 0.32 14.08 -3.16
C PRO A 321 0.16 13.65 -1.70
N PHE A 322 -0.93 14.09 -1.08
CA PHE A 322 -1.33 13.73 0.28
C PHE A 322 -2.85 13.67 0.39
N GLY A 323 -3.36 13.09 1.46
CA GLY A 323 -4.79 12.96 1.75
C GLY A 323 -5.22 11.50 1.89
N GLU A 324 -6.51 11.30 2.13
CA GLU A 324 -7.09 10.02 2.47
C GLU A 324 -6.91 8.95 1.39
N LEU A 325 -7.02 9.33 0.13
CA LEU A 325 -6.81 8.38 -1.00
C LEU A 325 -5.35 7.95 -1.11
N VAL A 326 -4.41 8.85 -0.80
CA VAL A 326 -2.98 8.52 -0.74
C VAL A 326 -2.70 7.58 0.41
N ASP A 327 -3.29 7.86 1.58
CA ASP A 327 -3.16 7.02 2.79
C ASP A 327 -3.74 5.61 2.60
N ALA A 328 -4.74 5.45 1.73
CA ALA A 328 -5.37 4.17 1.43
C ALA A 328 -4.61 3.32 0.40
N SER A 329 -3.60 3.87 -0.27
CA SER A 329 -2.87 3.17 -1.33
C SER A 329 -2.29 1.82 -0.84
N GLY A 330 -2.51 0.78 -1.62
CA GLY A 330 -2.12 -0.61 -1.34
C GLY A 330 -3.14 -1.41 -0.52
N GLY A 331 -4.36 -0.89 -0.28
CA GLY A 331 -5.35 -1.57 0.54
C GLY A 331 -6.79 -1.19 0.26
N ILE A 332 -7.51 -0.64 1.26
CA ILE A 332 -8.95 -0.35 1.20
C ILE A 332 -9.27 1.06 1.68
N VAL A 333 -10.18 1.74 1.01
CA VAL A 333 -10.78 3.00 1.44
C VAL A 333 -12.29 2.84 1.60
N GLU A 334 -12.82 3.26 2.74
CA GLU A 334 -14.25 3.35 3.02
C GLU A 334 -14.72 4.79 2.94
N PHE A 335 -15.70 5.06 2.09
CA PHE A 335 -16.48 6.29 2.10
C PHE A 335 -17.73 6.07 2.96
N SER A 336 -17.66 6.48 4.23
CA SER A 336 -18.78 6.34 5.15
C SER A 336 -19.90 7.31 4.77
N ASP A 337 -21.12 6.79 4.59
CA ASP A 337 -22.31 7.57 4.23
C ASP A 337 -22.09 8.47 2.99
N LEU A 338 -21.47 7.94 1.93
CA LEU A 338 -21.06 8.69 0.73
C LEU A 338 -22.18 9.58 0.17
N LEU A 339 -23.39 9.05 0.07
CA LEU A 339 -24.55 9.76 -0.51
C LEU A 339 -25.14 10.84 0.39
N LYS A 340 -24.57 11.09 1.59
CA LYS A 340 -24.86 12.29 2.39
C LYS A 340 -24.07 13.51 1.90
N ARG A 341 -23.01 13.30 1.15
CA ARG A 341 -22.26 14.39 0.50
C ARG A 341 -23.04 14.92 -0.70
N PRO A 342 -22.95 16.22 -1.02
CA PRO A 342 -23.44 16.71 -2.29
C PRO A 342 -22.70 16.01 -3.46
N LEU A 343 -23.38 15.82 -4.58
CA LEU A 343 -22.88 15.08 -5.72
C LEU A 343 -21.52 15.63 -6.21
N GLU A 344 -21.39 16.93 -6.23
CA GLU A 344 -20.17 17.64 -6.68
C GLU A 344 -18.94 17.28 -5.84
N ALA A 345 -19.13 16.96 -4.56
CA ALA A 345 -18.03 16.62 -3.65
C ALA A 345 -17.42 15.22 -3.91
N TRP A 346 -18.12 14.34 -4.64
CA TRP A 346 -17.63 12.99 -4.95
C TRP A 346 -17.77 12.59 -6.43
N LYS A 347 -18.30 13.46 -7.27
CA LYS A 347 -18.45 13.22 -8.72
C LYS A 347 -17.11 12.84 -9.39
N TYR A 348 -16.00 13.34 -8.88
CA TYR A 348 -14.66 12.98 -9.35
C TYR A 348 -14.38 11.48 -9.24
N LEU A 349 -15.01 10.77 -8.28
CA LEU A 349 -14.83 9.32 -8.11
C LEU A 349 -15.35 8.53 -9.31
N LEU A 350 -16.37 9.02 -10.00
CA LEU A 350 -16.92 8.37 -11.20
C LEU A 350 -15.85 8.32 -12.30
N LEU A 351 -15.21 9.47 -12.57
CA LEU A 351 -14.10 9.56 -13.53
C LEU A 351 -12.86 8.79 -13.04
N ALA A 352 -12.59 8.87 -11.73
CA ALA A 352 -11.46 8.20 -11.13
C ALA A 352 -11.56 6.66 -11.25
N ILE A 353 -12.75 6.10 -11.08
CA ILE A 353 -13.00 4.66 -11.25
C ILE A 353 -12.83 4.24 -12.71
N GLU A 354 -13.33 5.04 -13.65
CA GLU A 354 -13.23 4.77 -15.08
C GLU A 354 -11.78 4.80 -15.56
N ASN A 355 -11.06 5.85 -15.19
CA ASN A 355 -9.67 6.09 -15.64
C ASN A 355 -8.61 5.36 -14.78
N GLY A 356 -8.95 4.95 -13.57
CA GLY A 356 -7.99 4.42 -12.59
C GLY A 356 -7.12 5.48 -11.92
N GLU A 357 -7.43 6.78 -12.09
CA GLU A 357 -6.64 7.90 -11.59
C GLU A 357 -7.52 9.04 -11.09
N VAL A 358 -7.04 9.76 -10.07
CA VAL A 358 -7.60 11.04 -9.63
C VAL A 358 -6.75 12.17 -10.16
N SER A 359 -7.36 13.11 -10.88
CA SER A 359 -6.65 14.31 -11.35
C SER A 359 -6.43 15.29 -10.19
N LEU A 360 -5.19 15.62 -9.94
CA LEU A 360 -4.73 16.64 -9.00
C LEU A 360 -4.27 17.89 -9.77
N GLN A 361 -3.81 18.91 -9.06
CA GLN A 361 -3.42 20.18 -9.70
C GLN A 361 -2.21 20.05 -10.64
N MET A 362 -1.23 19.23 -10.27
CA MET A 362 0.04 19.12 -10.97
C MET A 362 0.29 17.74 -11.56
N SER A 363 -0.48 16.73 -11.17
CA SER A 363 -0.31 15.35 -11.61
C SER A 363 -1.60 14.55 -11.50
N ASN A 364 -1.61 13.33 -12.06
CA ASN A 364 -2.65 12.35 -11.78
C ASN A 364 -2.15 11.39 -10.71
N LEU A 365 -3.04 11.05 -9.76
CA LEU A 365 -2.80 10.08 -8.71
C LEU A 365 -3.41 8.74 -9.13
N PRO A 366 -2.60 7.71 -9.44
CA PRO A 366 -3.14 6.39 -9.73
C PRO A 366 -3.78 5.78 -8.48
N ILE A 367 -4.96 5.19 -8.65
CA ILE A 367 -5.69 4.56 -7.56
C ILE A 367 -5.27 3.09 -7.44
N ASN A 368 -4.65 2.77 -6.31
CA ASN A 368 -4.37 1.39 -5.92
C ASN A 368 -5.03 1.10 -4.57
N ALA A 369 -6.37 1.15 -4.53
CA ALA A 369 -7.15 0.83 -3.34
C ALA A 369 -8.49 0.24 -3.75
N VAL A 370 -9.02 -0.72 -2.98
CA VAL A 370 -10.40 -1.17 -3.11
C VAL A 370 -11.30 -0.11 -2.49
N MET A 371 -12.17 0.49 -3.30
CA MET A 371 -13.09 1.53 -2.88
C MET A 371 -14.41 0.93 -2.44
N VAL A 372 -14.79 1.17 -1.19
CA VAL A 372 -16.07 0.75 -0.61
C VAL A 372 -16.80 1.98 -0.09
N ALA A 373 -18.07 2.12 -0.45
CA ALA A 373 -18.92 3.16 0.09
C ALA A 373 -20.05 2.56 0.92
N SER A 374 -20.50 3.25 1.94
CA SER A 374 -21.73 2.92 2.65
C SER A 374 -22.82 3.97 2.41
N SER A 375 -24.07 3.55 2.40
CA SER A 375 -25.24 4.44 2.35
C SER A 375 -26.44 3.79 3.02
N ASN A 376 -27.40 4.61 3.45
CA ASN A 376 -28.70 4.12 3.84
C ASN A 376 -29.68 4.15 2.66
N GLU A 377 -30.79 3.43 2.78
CA GLU A 377 -31.80 3.31 1.73
C GLU A 377 -32.44 4.65 1.34
N LEU A 378 -32.62 5.53 2.33
CA LEU A 378 -33.21 6.87 2.10
C LEU A 378 -32.33 7.71 1.15
N HIS A 379 -31.02 7.77 1.41
CA HIS A 379 -30.09 8.54 0.56
C HIS A 379 -29.90 7.87 -0.80
N LEU A 380 -29.91 6.54 -0.87
CA LEU A 380 -29.83 5.83 -2.15
C LEU A 380 -31.08 6.10 -3.02
N SER A 381 -32.26 6.09 -2.42
CA SER A 381 -33.52 6.39 -3.14
C SER A 381 -33.56 7.85 -3.60
N ALA A 382 -33.09 8.78 -2.78
CA ALA A 382 -32.97 10.19 -3.17
C ALA A 382 -31.97 10.39 -4.31
N PHE A 383 -30.84 9.69 -4.26
CA PHE A 383 -29.84 9.75 -5.31
C PHE A 383 -30.37 9.23 -6.66
N ARG A 384 -31.10 8.11 -6.65
CA ARG A 384 -31.75 7.55 -7.86
C ARG A 384 -32.79 8.48 -8.51
N GLN A 385 -33.34 9.40 -7.73
CA GLN A 385 -34.30 10.41 -8.23
C GLN A 385 -33.61 11.70 -8.68
N HIS A 386 -32.30 11.81 -8.49
CA HIS A 386 -31.55 13.01 -8.89
C HIS A 386 -31.49 13.11 -10.43
N PRO A 387 -31.72 14.30 -11.00
CA PRO A 387 -31.73 14.49 -12.46
C PRO A 387 -30.45 14.05 -13.17
N GLU A 388 -29.30 14.15 -12.52
CA GLU A 388 -28.02 13.74 -13.07
C GLU A 388 -27.75 12.21 -12.99
N TYR A 389 -28.65 11.45 -12.35
CA TYR A 389 -28.55 9.99 -12.32
C TYR A 389 -29.14 9.34 -13.59
N ASN A 390 -30.14 9.98 -14.18
CA ASN A 390 -30.81 9.58 -15.42
C ASN A 390 -30.17 10.27 -16.62
#